data_06b9cfa6c980aadf6642136c221d5ab7
#
_entry.id   06b9cfa6c980aadf6642136c221d5ab7
#
_cell.length_a   1.000
_cell.length_b   1.000
_cell.length_c   1.000
_cell.angle_alpha   90.00
_cell.angle_beta   90.00
_cell.angle_gamma   90.00
#
_symmetry.space_group_name_H-M   'P 1'
#
loop_
_entity.id
_entity.type
_entity.pdbx_description
1 polymer ?
#
loop_
_entity_poly.entity_id
_entity_poly.type
_entity_poly.pdbx_seq_one_letter_code
_entity_poly.pdbx_strand_id
1 'polypeptide(L)'
;MKIGLIDIDSHNYPNLPMMKLSAYHKAVGDEVEWYYPLLSGRMDKVYVSKVFSFSEFYDYSMNAGEVEFGGTGFINGELQEKFRRKRNRLEQEIGQDAADRKPLRIERDGRTYQDILPYEAEHIYPDYSLYGITDEAYGFMSRGCPRGCHFCIVGCKEGRRSRKVANLDEFWRGQKEIKLMDPNILACPEHLDLLQQLIDSKAWVDINQGLDARLLTEKNTELIKKLKVKMLHFAWDNPEDEEKIIPKLKMFKEITGLDRRKLTVYTLINFNSTTEQDLHRIYTLRDLGFLPYVMVYEKDRLPKGHVARRLQRWVNMRSIFKTTPKFEDYTG
;
A
#
# COMPACT_ATOMS: atom_id res chain seq x y z
N MET A 1 16.04 -26.30 -6.07
CA MET A 1 14.82 -26.31 -6.90
C MET A 1 14.93 -25.22 -7.97
N LYS A 2 14.17 -25.36 -9.07
CA LYS A 2 13.99 -24.29 -10.05
C LYS A 2 12.68 -23.55 -9.77
N ILE A 3 12.79 -22.24 -9.47
CA ILE A 3 11.68 -21.40 -9.06
C ILE A 3 11.41 -20.36 -10.14
N GLY A 4 10.18 -20.36 -10.64
CA GLY A 4 9.69 -19.34 -11.58
C GLY A 4 8.90 -18.25 -10.87
N LEU A 5 9.07 -17.00 -11.28
CA LEU A 5 8.31 -15.85 -10.78
C LEU A 5 7.50 -15.21 -11.90
N ILE A 6 6.22 -14.92 -11.65
CA ILE A 6 5.35 -14.15 -12.54
C ILE A 6 4.79 -12.96 -11.75
N ASP A 7 5.09 -11.76 -12.20
CA ASP A 7 4.51 -10.53 -11.71
C ASP A 7 3.61 -9.90 -12.77
N ILE A 8 2.30 -9.90 -12.51
CA ILE A 8 1.29 -9.51 -13.50
C ILE A 8 1.22 -7.98 -13.64
N ASP A 9 1.51 -7.25 -12.57
CA ASP A 9 1.25 -5.82 -12.49
C ASP A 9 2.48 -4.94 -12.70
N SER A 10 3.68 -5.51 -12.66
CA SER A 10 4.93 -4.76 -12.57
C SER A 10 5.39 -4.17 -13.87
N HIS A 11 4.81 -3.07 -14.24
CA HIS A 11 5.35 -2.28 -15.33
C HIS A 11 6.25 -1.13 -14.84
N ASN A 12 6.03 -0.61 -13.62
CA ASN A 12 6.76 0.54 -13.07
C ASN A 12 6.99 0.50 -11.56
N TYR A 13 6.50 -0.53 -10.86
CA TYR A 13 6.68 -0.69 -9.42
C TYR A 13 7.16 -2.09 -9.09
N PRO A 14 8.18 -2.23 -8.23
CA PRO A 14 8.65 -3.54 -7.82
C PRO A 14 7.62 -4.21 -6.90
N ASN A 15 7.49 -5.51 -7.06
CA ASN A 15 6.65 -6.34 -6.21
C ASN A 15 7.47 -6.85 -5.03
N LEU A 16 7.27 -6.29 -3.85
CA LEU A 16 8.03 -6.66 -2.65
C LEU A 16 7.92 -8.16 -2.31
N PRO A 17 6.74 -8.79 -2.32
CA PRO A 17 6.63 -10.24 -2.19
C PRO A 17 7.52 -11.04 -3.15
N MET A 18 7.62 -10.66 -4.42
CA MET A 18 8.49 -11.34 -5.39
C MET A 18 9.96 -11.15 -5.06
N MET A 19 10.38 -9.96 -4.64
CA MET A 19 11.76 -9.71 -4.19
C MET A 19 12.11 -10.54 -2.95
N LYS A 20 11.18 -10.70 -2.01
CA LYS A 20 11.37 -11.51 -0.81
C LYS A 20 11.40 -13.02 -1.12
N LEU A 21 10.53 -13.50 -2.00
CA LEU A 21 10.56 -14.90 -2.48
C LEU A 21 11.86 -15.20 -3.22
N SER A 22 12.31 -14.29 -4.11
CA SER A 22 13.60 -14.43 -4.79
C SER A 22 14.75 -14.54 -3.79
N ALA A 23 14.81 -13.63 -2.81
CA ALA A 23 15.84 -13.63 -1.79
C ALA A 23 15.83 -14.93 -0.96
N TYR A 24 14.64 -15.37 -0.53
CA TYR A 24 14.47 -16.57 0.26
C TYR A 24 14.94 -17.84 -0.49
N HIS A 25 14.48 -18.03 -1.72
CA HIS A 25 14.84 -19.18 -2.52
C HIS A 25 16.34 -19.21 -2.87
N LYS A 26 16.92 -18.06 -3.21
CA LYS A 26 18.38 -17.94 -3.43
C LYS A 26 19.18 -18.26 -2.17
N ALA A 27 18.69 -17.84 -0.98
CA ALA A 27 19.37 -18.11 0.29
C ALA A 27 19.40 -19.59 0.66
N VAL A 28 18.39 -20.37 0.23
CA VAL A 28 18.36 -21.83 0.44
C VAL A 28 19.00 -22.63 -0.71
N GLY A 29 19.62 -21.95 -1.70
CA GLY A 29 20.34 -22.56 -2.81
C GLY A 29 19.48 -22.94 -4.01
N ASP A 30 18.27 -22.40 -4.12
CA ASP A 30 17.41 -22.60 -5.28
C ASP A 30 17.81 -21.65 -6.43
N GLU A 31 17.57 -22.08 -7.66
CA GLU A 31 17.70 -21.27 -8.86
C GLU A 31 16.40 -20.50 -9.10
N VAL A 32 16.45 -19.14 -9.19
CA VAL A 32 15.28 -18.28 -9.33
C VAL A 32 15.37 -17.48 -10.63
N GLU A 33 14.31 -17.53 -11.43
CA GLU A 33 14.21 -16.76 -12.68
C GLU A 33 12.78 -16.24 -12.90
N TRP A 34 12.67 -15.24 -13.80
CA TRP A 34 11.36 -14.85 -14.33
C TRP A 34 10.80 -15.97 -15.20
N TYR A 35 9.55 -16.36 -14.97
CA TYR A 35 8.88 -17.38 -15.75
C TYR A 35 8.10 -16.79 -16.92
N TYR A 36 8.42 -17.28 -18.10
CA TYR A 36 7.73 -16.93 -19.35
C TYR A 36 7.11 -18.21 -19.93
N PRO A 37 5.75 -18.33 -19.97
CA PRO A 37 5.07 -19.60 -20.31
C PRO A 37 5.52 -20.29 -21.59
N LEU A 38 5.96 -19.51 -22.60
CA LEU A 38 6.40 -20.04 -23.89
C LEU A 38 7.92 -20.25 -24.02
N LEU A 39 8.70 -19.70 -23.08
CA LEU A 39 10.18 -19.66 -23.18
C LEU A 39 10.86 -20.41 -22.04
N SER A 40 10.25 -20.40 -20.85
CA SER A 40 10.83 -21.08 -19.68
C SER A 40 10.66 -22.59 -19.76
N GLY A 41 11.71 -23.31 -19.35
CA GLY A 41 11.65 -24.75 -19.18
C GLY A 41 10.75 -25.19 -18.02
N ARG A 42 10.84 -26.46 -17.64
CA ARG A 42 10.10 -26.99 -16.49
C ARG A 42 10.64 -26.36 -15.20
N MET A 43 9.72 -25.89 -14.35
CA MET A 43 9.99 -25.40 -13.00
C MET A 43 9.52 -26.42 -11.95
N ASP A 44 10.19 -26.45 -10.81
CA ASP A 44 9.68 -27.18 -9.66
C ASP A 44 8.50 -26.46 -9.05
N LYS A 45 8.59 -25.11 -8.98
CA LYS A 45 7.50 -24.25 -8.48
C LYS A 45 7.47 -22.92 -9.20
N VAL A 46 6.24 -22.39 -9.42
CA VAL A 46 6.00 -21.06 -9.95
C VAL A 46 5.14 -20.26 -8.97
N TYR A 47 5.58 -19.05 -8.64
CA TYR A 47 4.79 -18.07 -7.90
C TYR A 47 4.21 -17.03 -8.84
N VAL A 48 2.91 -16.79 -8.71
CA VAL A 48 2.17 -15.80 -9.52
C VAL A 48 1.60 -14.73 -8.61
N SER A 49 2.04 -13.48 -8.76
CA SER A 49 1.54 -12.35 -7.98
C SER A 49 0.70 -11.41 -8.83
N LYS A 50 -0.44 -11.02 -8.27
CA LYS A 50 -1.32 -10.00 -8.81
C LYS A 50 -1.74 -9.05 -7.70
N VAL A 51 -1.40 -7.76 -7.84
CA VAL A 51 -1.70 -6.73 -6.84
C VAL A 51 -3.05 -6.07 -7.10
N PHE A 52 -3.34 -5.70 -8.35
CA PHE A 52 -4.56 -4.98 -8.70
C PHE A 52 -5.64 -5.90 -9.26
N SER A 53 -6.88 -5.73 -8.81
CA SER A 53 -8.03 -6.53 -9.26
C SER A 53 -8.36 -6.34 -10.74
N PHE A 54 -8.05 -5.17 -11.30
CA PHE A 54 -8.32 -4.81 -12.69
C PHE A 54 -7.25 -5.27 -13.68
N SER A 55 -6.09 -5.75 -13.23
CA SER A 55 -5.07 -6.28 -14.14
C SER A 55 -5.56 -7.58 -14.76
N GLU A 56 -5.40 -7.72 -16.07
CA GLU A 56 -5.76 -8.94 -16.76
C GLU A 56 -4.77 -10.05 -16.46
N PHE A 57 -5.27 -11.25 -16.28
CA PHE A 57 -4.47 -12.46 -16.13
C PHE A 57 -4.94 -13.48 -17.16
N TYR A 58 -4.05 -13.86 -18.05
CA TYR A 58 -4.31 -14.93 -19.00
C TYR A 58 -3.91 -16.27 -18.38
N ASP A 59 -4.85 -17.22 -18.42
CA ASP A 59 -4.66 -18.55 -17.85
C ASP A 59 -3.82 -19.41 -18.79
N TYR A 60 -2.52 -19.30 -18.67
CA TYR A 60 -1.61 -20.15 -19.41
C TYR A 60 -1.37 -21.47 -18.67
N SER A 61 -1.28 -22.57 -19.43
CA SER A 61 -0.72 -23.79 -18.89
C SER A 61 0.75 -23.57 -18.53
N MET A 62 1.08 -23.76 -17.25
CA MET A 62 2.45 -23.58 -16.74
C MET A 62 3.12 -24.94 -16.63
N ASN A 63 4.33 -25.06 -17.20
CA ASN A 63 5.15 -26.27 -17.06
C ASN A 63 5.85 -26.25 -15.69
N ALA A 64 5.10 -26.54 -14.64
CA ALA A 64 5.56 -26.49 -13.26
C ALA A 64 5.00 -27.66 -12.44
N GLY A 65 5.78 -28.10 -11.45
CA GLY A 65 5.32 -29.11 -10.48
C GLY A 65 4.27 -28.56 -9.51
N GLU A 66 4.43 -27.30 -9.07
CA GLU A 66 3.50 -26.57 -8.20
C GLU A 66 3.33 -25.15 -8.72
N VAL A 67 2.11 -24.61 -8.66
CA VAL A 67 1.83 -23.19 -8.95
C VAL A 67 1.08 -22.57 -7.78
N GLU A 68 1.59 -21.46 -7.26
CA GLU A 68 1.03 -20.76 -6.13
C GLU A 68 0.68 -19.32 -6.49
N PHE A 69 -0.56 -18.93 -6.20
CA PHE A 69 -1.12 -17.61 -6.52
C PHE A 69 -1.22 -16.74 -5.27
N GLY A 70 -0.76 -15.51 -5.36
CA GLY A 70 -0.81 -14.55 -4.26
C GLY A 70 -1.12 -13.12 -4.70
N GLY A 71 -1.28 -12.26 -3.71
CA GLY A 71 -1.54 -10.85 -3.91
C GLY A 71 -3.02 -10.47 -3.91
N THR A 72 -3.27 -9.19 -3.65
CA THR A 72 -4.60 -8.61 -3.42
C THR A 72 -5.52 -8.70 -4.64
N GLY A 73 -4.94 -8.72 -5.84
CA GLY A 73 -5.69 -8.81 -7.09
C GLY A 73 -6.34 -10.17 -7.31
N PHE A 74 -5.77 -11.25 -6.78
CA PHE A 74 -6.38 -12.57 -6.77
C PHE A 74 -7.27 -12.80 -5.56
N ILE A 75 -6.82 -12.34 -4.38
CA ILE A 75 -7.51 -12.58 -3.11
C ILE A 75 -8.49 -11.44 -2.86
N ASN A 76 -9.64 -11.50 -3.49
CA ASN A 76 -10.74 -10.53 -3.37
C ASN A 76 -12.10 -11.24 -3.20
N GLY A 77 -13.13 -10.48 -2.90
CA GLY A 77 -14.51 -10.97 -2.82
C GLY A 77 -14.66 -12.22 -1.93
N GLU A 78 -15.25 -13.29 -2.48
CA GLU A 78 -15.51 -14.55 -1.76
C GLU A 78 -14.24 -15.21 -1.23
N LEU A 79 -13.15 -15.20 -2.02
CA LEU A 79 -11.88 -15.80 -1.62
C LEU A 79 -11.28 -15.06 -0.42
N GLN A 80 -11.35 -13.74 -0.42
CA GLN A 80 -10.93 -12.91 0.72
C GLN A 80 -11.74 -13.24 1.98
N GLU A 81 -13.05 -13.41 1.85
CA GLU A 81 -13.92 -13.78 2.97
C GLU A 81 -13.58 -15.18 3.52
N LYS A 82 -13.28 -16.15 2.64
CA LYS A 82 -12.82 -17.49 3.05
C LYS A 82 -11.50 -17.42 3.83
N PHE A 83 -10.52 -16.62 3.36
CA PHE A 83 -9.28 -16.42 4.10
C PHE A 83 -9.52 -15.77 5.45
N ARG A 84 -10.35 -14.72 5.51
CA ARG A 84 -10.72 -14.04 6.75
C ARG A 84 -11.31 -15.00 7.78
N ARG A 85 -12.28 -15.83 7.39
CA ARG A 85 -12.89 -16.83 8.28
C ARG A 85 -11.89 -17.86 8.78
N LYS A 86 -11.01 -18.33 7.89
CA LYS A 86 -9.97 -19.31 8.22
C LYS A 86 -8.93 -18.69 9.17
N ARG A 87 -8.54 -17.41 8.95
CA ARG A 87 -7.63 -16.65 9.81
C ARG A 87 -8.22 -16.45 11.21
N ASN A 88 -9.44 -15.97 11.33
CA ASN A 88 -10.11 -15.78 12.60
C ASN A 88 -10.21 -17.09 13.43
N ARG A 89 -10.47 -18.22 12.76
CA ARG A 89 -10.49 -19.53 13.43
C ARG A 89 -9.10 -19.90 13.95
N LEU A 90 -8.07 -19.72 13.12
CA LEU A 90 -6.69 -19.98 13.50
C LEU A 90 -6.25 -19.10 14.68
N GLU A 91 -6.61 -17.81 14.68
CA GLU A 91 -6.36 -16.89 15.79
C GLU A 91 -6.98 -17.35 17.10
N GLN A 92 -8.20 -17.91 17.06
CA GLN A 92 -8.86 -18.48 18.23
C GLN A 92 -8.17 -19.75 18.75
N GLU A 93 -7.59 -20.55 17.84
CA GLU A 93 -6.93 -21.83 18.17
C GLU A 93 -5.51 -21.64 18.75
N ILE A 94 -4.72 -20.74 18.16
CA ILE A 94 -3.27 -20.63 18.47
C ILE A 94 -2.84 -19.23 18.92
N GLY A 95 -3.77 -18.28 19.02
CA GLY A 95 -3.47 -16.87 19.32
C GLY A 95 -3.05 -16.07 18.10
N GLN A 96 -3.22 -14.74 18.18
CA GLN A 96 -3.03 -13.83 17.04
C GLN A 96 -1.58 -13.85 16.53
N ASP A 97 -0.59 -13.72 17.42
CA ASP A 97 0.82 -13.62 17.01
C ASP A 97 1.30 -14.89 16.28
N ALA A 98 0.85 -16.06 16.72
CA ALA A 98 1.16 -17.32 16.05
C ALA A 98 0.40 -17.48 14.72
N ALA A 99 -0.85 -17.06 14.68
CA ALA A 99 -1.66 -17.09 13.48
C ALA A 99 -1.10 -16.17 12.39
N ASP A 100 -0.64 -14.96 12.75
CA ASP A 100 -0.06 -13.98 11.83
C ASP A 100 1.24 -14.46 11.15
N ARG A 101 1.91 -15.44 11.74
CA ARG A 101 3.13 -16.05 11.18
C ARG A 101 2.88 -17.25 10.29
N LYS A 102 1.65 -17.78 10.28
CA LYS A 102 1.30 -19.01 9.55
C LYS A 102 0.57 -18.69 8.25
N PRO A 103 1.18 -18.93 7.07
CA PRO A 103 0.50 -18.79 5.79
C PRO A 103 -0.71 -19.73 5.72
N LEU A 104 -1.81 -19.20 5.19
CA LEU A 104 -2.98 -20.01 4.88
C LEU A 104 -3.05 -20.26 3.38
N ARG A 105 -3.44 -21.48 3.02
CA ARG A 105 -3.67 -21.89 1.64
C ARG A 105 -5.13 -22.26 1.44
N ILE A 106 -5.67 -21.87 0.29
CA ILE A 106 -7.01 -22.24 -0.16
C ILE A 106 -6.93 -22.72 -1.60
N GLU A 107 -7.48 -23.90 -1.83
CA GLU A 107 -7.64 -24.46 -3.17
C GLU A 107 -8.98 -23.99 -3.75
N ARG A 108 -8.95 -23.49 -4.98
CA ARG A 108 -10.13 -23.09 -5.73
C ARG A 108 -9.86 -23.21 -7.24
N ASP A 109 -10.78 -23.83 -7.97
CA ASP A 109 -10.72 -23.97 -9.43
C ASP A 109 -9.36 -24.57 -9.92
N GLY A 110 -8.83 -25.56 -9.20
CA GLY A 110 -7.56 -26.21 -9.49
C GLY A 110 -6.32 -25.36 -9.22
N ARG A 111 -6.46 -24.23 -8.50
CA ARG A 111 -5.36 -23.31 -8.15
C ARG A 111 -5.19 -23.20 -6.63
N THR A 112 -3.94 -23.13 -6.20
CA THR A 112 -3.57 -22.87 -4.80
C THR A 112 -3.31 -21.40 -4.58
N TYR A 113 -4.08 -20.78 -3.69
CA TYR A 113 -3.93 -19.38 -3.29
C TYR A 113 -3.34 -19.29 -1.88
N GLN A 114 -2.41 -18.35 -1.68
CA GLN A 114 -1.78 -18.08 -0.38
C GLN A 114 -1.97 -16.62 0.03
N ASP A 115 -2.34 -16.38 1.30
CA ASP A 115 -2.66 -15.04 1.81
C ASP A 115 -1.45 -14.19 2.21
N ILE A 116 -0.44 -14.79 2.85
CA ILE A 116 0.79 -14.12 3.29
C ILE A 116 2.01 -14.96 2.93
N LEU A 117 3.18 -14.35 2.90
CA LEU A 117 4.44 -15.07 2.71
C LEU A 117 4.75 -15.98 3.92
N PRO A 118 5.53 -17.08 3.73
CA PRO A 118 6.16 -17.77 4.85
C PRO A 118 6.97 -16.80 5.71
N TYR A 119 7.00 -17.05 7.02
CA TYR A 119 7.66 -16.17 7.98
C TYR A 119 9.11 -15.86 7.61
N GLU A 120 9.87 -16.88 7.22
CA GLU A 120 11.27 -16.76 6.83
C GLU A 120 11.45 -15.90 5.55
N ALA A 121 10.49 -15.99 4.62
CA ALA A 121 10.48 -15.16 3.43
C ALA A 121 10.02 -13.73 3.73
N GLU A 122 9.08 -13.53 4.68
CA GLU A 122 8.64 -12.17 5.08
C GLU A 122 9.77 -11.37 5.76
N HIS A 123 10.66 -12.03 6.52
CA HIS A 123 11.73 -11.38 7.29
C HIS A 123 13.11 -11.42 6.63
N ILE A 124 13.17 -11.75 5.33
CA ILE A 124 14.43 -11.68 4.59
C ILE A 124 14.61 -10.31 3.93
N TYR A 125 15.88 -9.88 3.81
CA TYR A 125 16.20 -8.68 3.03
C TYR A 125 15.82 -8.88 1.56
N PRO A 126 15.03 -7.96 0.94
CA PRO A 126 14.52 -8.13 -0.41
C PRO A 126 15.62 -8.21 -1.46
N ASP A 127 15.44 -9.04 -2.45
CA ASP A 127 16.31 -9.09 -3.64
C ASP A 127 15.98 -7.95 -4.60
N TYR A 128 16.53 -6.78 -4.34
CA TYR A 128 16.34 -5.60 -5.17
C TYR A 128 16.91 -5.76 -6.60
N SER A 129 17.87 -6.68 -6.78
CA SER A 129 18.45 -6.96 -8.10
C SER A 129 17.44 -7.55 -9.08
N LEU A 130 16.40 -8.22 -8.57
CA LEU A 130 15.32 -8.79 -9.37
C LEU A 130 14.62 -7.75 -10.27
N TYR A 131 14.56 -6.48 -9.82
CA TYR A 131 14.00 -5.35 -10.56
C TYR A 131 15.05 -4.30 -10.94
N GLY A 132 16.34 -4.60 -10.77
CA GLY A 132 17.42 -3.65 -11.07
C GLY A 132 17.42 -2.39 -10.18
N ILE A 133 16.88 -2.48 -8.97
CA ILE A 133 16.77 -1.35 -8.04
C ILE A 133 18.05 -1.24 -7.22
N THR A 134 18.60 -0.03 -7.14
CA THR A 134 19.84 0.25 -6.39
C THR A 134 19.66 1.31 -5.31
N ASP A 135 18.90 2.35 -5.58
CA ASP A 135 18.84 3.58 -4.78
C ASP A 135 17.59 3.68 -3.89
N GLU A 136 16.64 2.76 -4.02
CA GLU A 136 15.37 2.76 -3.31
C GLU A 136 15.21 1.51 -2.45
N ALA A 137 14.64 1.65 -1.27
CA ALA A 137 14.21 0.56 -0.42
C ALA A 137 12.69 0.55 -0.27
N TYR A 138 12.10 -0.63 -0.26
CA TYR A 138 10.66 -0.85 -0.13
C TYR A 138 10.39 -1.77 1.05
N GLY A 139 9.49 -1.38 1.95
CA GLY A 139 9.15 -2.25 3.07
C GLY A 139 8.00 -1.76 3.92
N PHE A 140 7.69 -2.57 4.90
CA PHE A 140 6.72 -2.31 5.95
C PHE A 140 7.42 -2.40 7.31
N MET A 141 7.25 -1.40 8.14
CA MET A 141 7.65 -1.45 9.56
C MET A 141 6.46 -1.79 10.46
N SER A 142 5.24 -1.43 10.02
CA SER A 142 4.01 -1.81 10.69
C SER A 142 2.96 -2.34 9.71
N ARG A 143 2.07 -3.19 10.20
CA ARG A 143 0.94 -3.73 9.45
C ARG A 143 -0.34 -3.67 10.26
N GLY A 144 -1.48 -3.68 9.54
CA GLY A 144 -2.81 -3.57 10.13
C GLY A 144 -3.27 -2.13 10.36
N CYS A 145 -4.58 -1.95 10.49
CA CYS A 145 -5.18 -0.62 10.72
C CYS A 145 -6.46 -0.73 11.54
N PRO A 146 -6.62 0.05 12.65
CA PRO A 146 -7.80 -0.04 13.51
C PRO A 146 -9.07 0.59 12.91
N ARG A 147 -8.96 1.32 11.79
CA ARG A 147 -10.08 2.09 11.23
C ARG A 147 -11.21 1.24 10.67
N GLY A 148 -10.91 0.14 9.99
CA GLY A 148 -11.91 -0.75 9.43
C GLY A 148 -12.83 -0.07 8.41
N CYS A 149 -12.29 0.85 7.60
CA CYS A 149 -13.05 1.54 6.55
C CYS A 149 -13.67 0.54 5.58
N HIS A 150 -14.95 0.72 5.22
CA HIS A 150 -15.71 -0.23 4.39
C HIS A 150 -15.13 -0.45 2.99
N PHE A 151 -14.43 0.54 2.45
CA PHE A 151 -13.79 0.48 1.14
C PHE A 151 -12.37 -0.07 1.18
N CYS A 152 -11.79 -0.27 2.38
CA CYS A 152 -10.38 -0.59 2.55
C CYS A 152 -10.17 -2.06 2.86
N ILE A 153 -9.26 -2.70 2.09
CA ILE A 153 -8.91 -4.10 2.26
C ILE A 153 -8.05 -4.39 3.49
N VAL A 154 -7.35 -3.38 4.03
CA VAL A 154 -6.35 -3.58 5.09
C VAL A 154 -6.95 -4.27 6.31
N GLY A 155 -8.12 -3.83 6.79
CA GLY A 155 -8.77 -4.44 7.95
C GLY A 155 -9.11 -5.92 7.78
N CYS A 156 -9.37 -6.36 6.54
CA CYS A 156 -9.67 -7.77 6.23
C CYS A 156 -8.40 -8.59 5.98
N LYS A 157 -7.36 -7.99 5.41
CA LYS A 157 -6.13 -8.68 4.99
C LYS A 157 -5.08 -8.72 6.10
N GLU A 158 -4.90 -7.61 6.83
CA GLU A 158 -3.81 -7.41 7.78
C GLU A 158 -4.30 -7.28 9.23
N GLY A 159 -5.62 -7.31 9.44
CA GLY A 159 -6.26 -7.17 10.75
C GLY A 159 -6.56 -5.72 11.14
N ARG A 160 -7.34 -5.58 12.22
CA ARG A 160 -7.80 -4.29 12.76
C ARG A 160 -6.93 -3.75 13.89
N ARG A 161 -5.71 -4.24 14.03
CA ARG A 161 -4.73 -3.77 15.00
C ARG A 161 -3.45 -3.43 14.27
N SER A 162 -2.97 -2.20 14.41
CA SER A 162 -1.64 -1.86 13.90
C SER A 162 -0.58 -2.41 14.85
N ARG A 163 0.42 -3.08 14.31
CA ARG A 163 1.52 -3.68 15.06
C ARG A 163 2.83 -3.53 14.29
N LYS A 164 3.92 -3.42 15.02
CA LYS A 164 5.27 -3.50 14.46
C LYS A 164 5.51 -4.89 13.86
N VAL A 165 6.05 -4.95 12.65
CA VAL A 165 6.38 -6.21 11.94
C VAL A 165 7.84 -6.30 11.55
N ALA A 166 8.54 -5.18 11.42
CA ALA A 166 9.95 -5.16 11.07
C ALA A 166 10.66 -3.92 11.64
N ASN A 167 11.97 -4.00 11.77
CA ASN A 167 12.85 -2.85 11.86
C ASN A 167 13.29 -2.41 10.47
N LEU A 168 13.81 -1.19 10.35
CA LEU A 168 14.21 -0.63 9.08
C LEU A 168 15.35 -1.43 8.40
N ASP A 169 16.26 -2.00 9.16
CA ASP A 169 17.41 -2.78 8.69
C ASP A 169 17.02 -4.10 8.00
N GLU A 170 15.78 -4.56 8.18
CA GLU A 170 15.27 -5.74 7.47
C GLU A 170 15.08 -5.51 5.97
N PHE A 171 14.92 -4.25 5.53
CA PHE A 171 14.72 -3.95 4.10
C PHE A 171 15.53 -2.76 3.57
N TRP A 172 16.25 -2.02 4.42
CA TRP A 172 17.10 -0.91 4.03
C TRP A 172 18.56 -1.15 4.46
N ARG A 173 19.50 -0.91 3.57
CA ARG A 173 20.96 -1.03 3.80
C ARG A 173 21.73 0.12 3.17
N GLY A 174 21.26 1.36 3.37
CA GLY A 174 21.94 2.55 2.89
C GLY A 174 21.43 3.11 1.56
N GLN A 175 20.32 2.61 1.01
CA GLN A 175 19.67 3.21 -0.16
C GLN A 175 19.34 4.67 0.12
N LYS A 176 19.36 5.50 -0.93
CA LYS A 176 19.11 6.95 -0.82
C LYS A 176 17.68 7.28 -0.45
N GLU A 177 16.75 6.40 -0.82
CA GLU A 177 15.33 6.59 -0.63
C GLU A 177 14.67 5.38 0.02
N ILE A 178 13.71 5.64 0.92
CA ILE A 178 12.85 4.66 1.55
C ILE A 178 11.41 4.94 1.14
N LYS A 179 10.77 3.96 0.52
CA LYS A 179 9.33 3.94 0.23
C LYS A 179 8.64 3.05 1.27
N LEU A 180 8.10 3.70 2.29
CA LEU A 180 7.40 3.03 3.36
C LEU A 180 5.95 2.76 2.95
N MET A 181 5.57 1.49 2.98
CA MET A 181 4.25 1.02 2.52
C MET A 181 3.29 0.71 3.68
N ASP A 182 3.58 1.18 4.87
CA ASP A 182 2.77 0.98 6.08
C ASP A 182 1.35 1.51 5.90
N PRO A 183 0.31 0.71 6.15
CA PRO A 183 -1.08 1.15 5.95
C PRO A 183 -1.50 2.24 6.94
N ASN A 184 -0.91 2.28 8.14
CA ASN A 184 -1.14 3.33 9.13
C ASN A 184 -0.08 3.27 10.24
N ILE A 185 1.12 3.77 9.96
CA ILE A 185 2.23 3.72 10.93
C ILE A 185 1.90 4.45 12.24
N LEU A 186 1.16 5.57 12.20
CA LEU A 186 0.84 6.34 13.40
C LEU A 186 -0.10 5.59 14.37
N ALA A 187 -0.81 4.55 13.90
CA ALA A 187 -1.62 3.70 14.76
C ALA A 187 -0.81 2.61 15.47
N CYS A 188 0.45 2.38 15.07
CA CYS A 188 1.33 1.43 15.73
C CYS A 188 1.77 1.98 17.09
N PRO A 189 1.67 1.21 18.18
CA PRO A 189 2.13 1.66 19.50
C PRO A 189 3.59 2.13 19.51
N GLU A 190 4.44 1.46 18.73
CA GLU A 190 5.88 1.74 18.63
C GLU A 190 6.21 2.82 17.57
N HIS A 191 5.23 3.55 17.04
CA HIS A 191 5.44 4.50 15.93
C HIS A 191 6.53 5.55 16.20
N LEU A 192 6.76 5.95 17.44
CA LEU A 192 7.81 6.93 17.76
C LEU A 192 9.21 6.34 17.54
N ASP A 193 9.42 5.06 17.93
CA ASP A 193 10.66 4.32 17.66
C ASP A 193 10.84 4.12 16.14
N LEU A 194 9.79 3.72 15.44
CA LEU A 194 9.84 3.54 13.99
C LEU A 194 10.16 4.85 13.24
N LEU A 195 9.59 5.97 13.66
CA LEU A 195 9.93 7.29 13.11
C LEU A 195 11.40 7.66 13.43
N GLN A 196 11.91 7.31 14.60
CA GLN A 196 13.30 7.57 14.94
C GLN A 196 14.27 6.78 14.06
N GLN A 197 13.99 5.50 13.78
CA GLN A 197 14.79 4.70 12.83
C GLN A 197 14.85 5.34 11.43
N LEU A 198 13.72 5.87 10.94
CA LEU A 198 13.68 6.60 9.68
C LEU A 198 14.49 7.91 9.71
N ILE A 199 14.51 8.64 10.84
CA ILE A 199 15.34 9.84 11.03
C ILE A 199 16.83 9.48 10.98
N ASP A 200 17.21 8.43 11.70
CA ASP A 200 18.60 7.99 11.85
C ASP A 200 19.18 7.47 10.51
N SER A 201 18.34 6.94 9.63
CA SER A 201 18.73 6.53 8.28
C SER A 201 19.30 7.65 7.43
N LYS A 202 18.84 8.90 7.65
CA LYS A 202 19.14 10.07 6.82
C LYS A 202 18.77 9.92 5.34
N ALA A 203 18.01 8.88 4.97
CA ALA A 203 17.47 8.66 3.65
C ALA A 203 16.27 9.59 3.36
N TRP A 204 15.94 9.77 2.11
CA TRP A 204 14.70 10.42 1.71
C TRP A 204 13.53 9.47 1.97
N VAL A 205 12.51 9.92 2.70
CA VAL A 205 11.38 9.09 3.11
C VAL A 205 10.11 9.49 2.36
N ASP A 206 9.50 8.50 1.71
CA ASP A 206 8.18 8.56 1.11
C ASP A 206 7.23 7.63 1.90
N ILE A 207 6.26 8.18 2.64
CA ILE A 207 5.22 7.42 3.34
C ILE A 207 4.00 7.39 2.44
N ASN A 208 3.93 6.37 1.56
CA ASN A 208 3.05 6.44 0.40
C ASN A 208 1.61 5.91 0.62
N GLN A 209 1.35 5.10 1.67
CA GLN A 209 0.00 4.59 1.93
C GLN A 209 -0.87 5.52 2.77
N GLY A 210 -0.25 6.49 3.42
CA GLY A 210 -0.94 7.54 4.14
C GLY A 210 -0.76 7.50 5.66
N LEU A 211 -0.69 8.70 6.21
CA LEU A 211 -0.70 8.97 7.64
C LEU A 211 -2.13 9.31 8.06
N ASP A 212 -2.65 8.68 9.09
CA ASP A 212 -3.94 9.05 9.66
C ASP A 212 -3.82 10.39 10.41
N ALA A 213 -4.28 11.47 9.79
CA ALA A 213 -4.19 12.81 10.35
C ALA A 213 -4.80 12.93 11.74
N ARG A 214 -5.82 12.13 12.08
CA ARG A 214 -6.47 12.12 13.40
C ARG A 214 -5.54 11.69 14.53
N LEU A 215 -4.45 10.97 14.20
CA LEU A 215 -3.44 10.48 15.15
C LEU A 215 -2.23 11.41 15.27
N LEU A 216 -2.22 12.52 14.55
CA LEU A 216 -1.16 13.51 14.70
C LEU A 216 -1.19 14.12 16.10
N THR A 217 -0.01 14.19 16.70
CA THR A 217 0.29 14.87 17.96
C THR A 217 1.50 15.78 17.74
N GLU A 218 1.71 16.75 18.59
CA GLU A 218 2.92 17.58 18.53
C GLU A 218 4.17 16.72 18.55
N LYS A 219 4.22 15.70 19.41
CA LYS A 219 5.37 14.81 19.58
C LYS A 219 5.74 14.06 18.29
N ASN A 220 4.77 13.37 17.64
CA ASN A 220 5.07 12.65 16.41
C ASN A 220 5.28 13.60 15.22
N THR A 221 4.65 14.77 15.20
CA THR A 221 4.85 15.80 14.19
C THR A 221 6.25 16.40 14.25
N GLU A 222 6.80 16.64 15.46
CA GLU A 222 8.19 17.10 15.64
C GLU A 222 9.22 16.02 15.18
N LEU A 223 8.91 14.75 15.31
CA LEU A 223 9.75 13.68 14.71
C LEU A 223 9.65 13.70 13.18
N ILE A 224 8.44 13.78 12.63
CA ILE A 224 8.24 13.85 11.17
C ILE A 224 8.96 15.06 10.56
N LYS A 225 8.99 16.21 11.24
CA LYS A 225 9.74 17.38 10.83
C LYS A 225 11.25 17.12 10.64
N LYS A 226 11.83 16.20 11.41
CA LYS A 226 13.25 15.82 11.33
C LYS A 226 13.58 14.86 10.18
N LEU A 227 12.57 14.25 9.56
CA LEU A 227 12.76 13.38 8.41
C LEU A 227 13.24 14.18 7.19
N LYS A 228 14.04 13.55 6.35
CA LYS A 228 14.22 14.00 4.97
C LYS A 228 13.01 13.59 4.15
N VAL A 229 11.93 14.37 4.24
CA VAL A 229 10.67 14.07 3.57
C VAL A 229 10.82 14.21 2.06
N LYS A 230 10.56 13.15 1.32
CA LYS A 230 10.32 13.17 -0.12
C LYS A 230 8.85 13.46 -0.40
N MET A 231 7.95 12.62 0.15
CA MET A 231 6.51 12.79 0.04
C MET A 231 5.83 12.24 1.30
N LEU A 232 4.81 12.93 1.77
CA LEU A 232 3.88 12.45 2.80
C LEU A 232 2.47 12.47 2.24
N HIS A 233 1.74 11.43 2.56
CA HIS A 233 0.36 11.27 2.19
C HIS A 233 -0.50 11.20 3.44
N PHE A 234 -1.61 11.92 3.45
CA PHE A 234 -2.67 11.85 4.45
C PHE A 234 -3.95 11.37 3.76
N ALA A 235 -5.02 11.19 4.53
CA ALA A 235 -6.33 10.86 3.98
C ALA A 235 -7.44 11.65 4.68
N TRP A 236 -8.40 12.13 3.89
CA TRP A 236 -9.66 12.68 4.35
C TRP A 236 -10.80 12.13 3.49
N ASP A 237 -11.21 10.90 3.81
CA ASP A 237 -12.15 10.14 3.00
C ASP A 237 -13.62 10.38 3.41
N ASN A 238 -13.89 10.64 4.71
CA ASN A 238 -15.23 10.90 5.21
C ASN A 238 -15.41 12.40 5.52
N PRO A 239 -16.41 13.09 4.92
CA PRO A 239 -16.74 14.49 5.26
C PRO A 239 -16.94 14.74 6.76
N GLU A 240 -17.54 13.78 7.49
CA GLU A 240 -17.81 13.89 8.93
C GLU A 240 -16.56 13.97 9.81
N ASP A 241 -15.40 13.62 9.27
CA ASP A 241 -14.12 13.69 10.01
C ASP A 241 -13.46 15.08 9.98
N GLU A 242 -14.09 16.09 9.37
CA GLU A 242 -13.55 17.44 9.20
C GLU A 242 -13.02 18.03 10.51
N GLU A 243 -13.86 18.06 11.55
CA GLU A 243 -13.50 18.63 12.85
C GLU A 243 -12.32 17.91 13.53
N LYS A 244 -12.08 16.64 13.18
CA LYS A 244 -10.96 15.86 13.71
C LYS A 244 -9.69 16.03 12.88
N ILE A 245 -9.82 16.21 11.57
CA ILE A 245 -8.69 16.23 10.62
C ILE A 245 -8.13 17.63 10.45
N ILE A 246 -8.96 18.64 10.22
CA ILE A 246 -8.51 19.98 9.87
C ILE A 246 -7.64 20.64 10.94
N PRO A 247 -7.99 20.60 12.24
CA PRO A 247 -7.12 21.16 13.28
C PRO A 247 -5.75 20.46 13.32
N LYS A 248 -5.72 19.15 13.08
CA LYS A 248 -4.49 18.36 13.06
C LYS A 248 -3.59 18.67 11.87
N LEU A 249 -4.17 18.85 10.69
CA LEU A 249 -3.43 19.26 9.49
C LEU A 249 -2.88 20.69 9.63
N LYS A 250 -3.63 21.61 10.24
CA LYS A 250 -3.16 22.96 10.55
C LYS A 250 -1.95 22.92 11.50
N MET A 251 -2.09 22.24 12.65
CA MET A 251 -1.00 22.03 13.61
C MET A 251 0.23 21.42 12.90
N PHE A 252 0.03 20.38 12.08
CA PHE A 252 1.11 19.74 11.34
C PHE A 252 1.84 20.73 10.42
N LYS A 253 1.08 21.56 9.70
CA LYS A 253 1.64 22.56 8.78
C LYS A 253 2.42 23.64 9.52
N GLU A 254 1.91 24.12 10.64
CA GLU A 254 2.55 25.12 11.51
C GLU A 254 3.88 24.60 12.08
N ILE A 255 3.88 23.38 12.62
CA ILE A 255 5.06 22.79 13.23
C ILE A 255 6.14 22.48 12.19
N THR A 256 5.75 21.85 11.07
CA THR A 256 6.73 21.33 10.11
C THR A 256 7.19 22.36 9.09
N GLY A 257 6.36 23.32 8.71
CA GLY A 257 6.65 24.27 7.63
C GLY A 257 6.89 23.64 6.26
N LEU A 258 6.59 22.34 6.07
CA LEU A 258 6.88 21.62 4.85
C LEU A 258 6.18 22.22 3.63
N ASP A 259 6.88 22.24 2.50
CA ASP A 259 6.34 22.72 1.23
C ASP A 259 5.16 21.84 0.78
N ARG A 260 4.12 22.47 0.23
CA ARG A 260 2.90 21.78 -0.23
C ARG A 260 3.19 20.67 -1.25
N ARG A 261 4.26 20.78 -2.05
CA ARG A 261 4.64 19.79 -3.05
C ARG A 261 5.00 18.43 -2.44
N LYS A 262 5.30 18.39 -1.14
CA LYS A 262 5.61 17.20 -0.36
C LYS A 262 4.42 16.66 0.42
N LEU A 263 3.27 17.32 0.37
CA LEU A 263 2.10 17.03 1.22
C LEU A 263 0.89 16.73 0.36
N THR A 264 0.54 15.47 0.24
CA THR A 264 -0.66 15.01 -0.49
C THR A 264 -1.72 14.54 0.49
N VAL A 265 -3.00 14.80 0.18
CA VAL A 265 -4.12 14.25 0.94
C VAL A 265 -5.04 13.49 0.01
N TYR A 266 -5.14 12.18 0.19
CA TYR A 266 -6.10 11.34 -0.50
C TYR A 266 -7.52 11.72 -0.09
N THR A 267 -8.39 11.89 -1.06
CA THR A 267 -9.80 12.24 -0.86
C THR A 267 -10.66 11.28 -1.65
N LEU A 268 -11.32 10.36 -0.96
CA LEU A 268 -12.26 9.44 -1.58
C LEU A 268 -13.58 10.18 -1.87
N ILE A 269 -14.03 10.10 -3.10
CA ILE A 269 -15.31 10.68 -3.56
C ILE A 269 -16.22 9.60 -4.13
N ASN A 270 -17.50 9.94 -4.32
CA ASN A 270 -18.50 9.00 -4.84
C ASN A 270 -18.74 7.78 -3.91
N PHE A 271 -18.54 7.93 -2.60
CA PHE A 271 -18.78 6.87 -1.62
C PHE A 271 -19.93 7.23 -0.68
N ASN A 272 -19.73 8.14 0.26
CA ASN A 272 -20.72 8.63 1.23
C ASN A 272 -20.72 10.16 1.31
N SER A 273 -20.50 10.81 0.17
CA SER A 273 -20.40 12.27 0.07
C SER A 273 -21.17 12.79 -1.14
N THR A 274 -21.62 14.04 -1.09
CA THR A 274 -22.15 14.78 -2.23
C THR A 274 -21.01 15.48 -2.99
N THR A 275 -21.28 15.92 -4.22
CA THR A 275 -20.29 16.68 -5.00
C THR A 275 -19.88 17.99 -4.32
N GLU A 276 -20.80 18.64 -3.60
CA GLU A 276 -20.53 19.87 -2.84
C GLU A 276 -19.58 19.59 -1.67
N GLN A 277 -19.79 18.49 -0.94
CA GLN A 277 -18.91 18.06 0.14
C GLN A 277 -17.52 17.66 -0.39
N ASP A 278 -17.47 17.05 -1.57
CA ASP A 278 -16.21 16.69 -2.24
C ASP A 278 -15.42 17.95 -2.62
N LEU A 279 -16.07 18.92 -3.23
CA LEU A 279 -15.49 20.23 -3.59
C LEU A 279 -15.02 21.00 -2.35
N HIS A 280 -15.84 21.01 -1.30
CA HIS A 280 -15.48 21.65 -0.01
C HIS A 280 -14.17 21.08 0.54
N ARG A 281 -14.03 19.74 0.62
CA ARG A 281 -12.79 19.10 1.07
C ARG A 281 -11.59 19.46 0.21
N ILE A 282 -11.76 19.44 -1.12
CA ILE A 282 -10.69 19.75 -2.08
C ILE A 282 -10.23 21.20 -1.92
N TYR A 283 -11.16 22.16 -1.85
CA TYR A 283 -10.82 23.56 -1.68
C TYR A 283 -10.17 23.83 -0.32
N THR A 284 -10.73 23.28 0.76
CA THR A 284 -10.17 23.39 2.11
C THR A 284 -8.72 22.90 2.17
N LEU A 285 -8.43 21.73 1.60
CA LEU A 285 -7.07 21.19 1.55
C LEU A 285 -6.12 22.07 0.75
N ARG A 286 -6.56 22.56 -0.40
CA ARG A 286 -5.77 23.49 -1.22
C ARG A 286 -5.41 24.76 -0.46
N ASP A 287 -6.40 25.34 0.21
CA ASP A 287 -6.24 26.60 0.92
C ASP A 287 -5.37 26.45 2.19
N LEU A 288 -5.35 25.25 2.79
CA LEU A 288 -4.42 24.88 3.86
C LEU A 288 -2.99 24.56 3.36
N GLY A 289 -2.76 24.59 2.04
CA GLY A 289 -1.45 24.34 1.45
C GLY A 289 -1.09 22.86 1.36
N PHE A 290 -2.09 22.00 1.18
CA PHE A 290 -1.93 20.58 0.80
C PHE A 290 -2.30 20.38 -0.66
N LEU A 291 -1.82 19.27 -1.25
CA LEU A 291 -2.23 18.82 -2.58
C LEU A 291 -3.31 17.75 -2.42
N PRO A 292 -4.58 18.03 -2.72
CA PRO A 292 -5.58 16.98 -2.75
C PRO A 292 -5.26 16.00 -3.89
N TYR A 293 -5.54 14.72 -3.65
CA TYR A 293 -5.49 13.66 -4.66
C TYR A 293 -6.80 12.87 -4.61
N VAL A 294 -7.59 12.99 -5.64
CA VAL A 294 -8.94 12.43 -5.69
C VAL A 294 -8.93 10.98 -6.13
N MET A 295 -9.52 10.13 -5.32
CA MET A 295 -9.81 8.73 -5.61
C MET A 295 -11.32 8.56 -5.79
N VAL A 296 -11.75 7.91 -6.86
CA VAL A 296 -13.19 7.69 -7.15
C VAL A 296 -13.57 6.28 -6.77
N TYR A 297 -14.52 6.15 -5.82
CA TYR A 297 -15.05 4.84 -5.44
C TYR A 297 -15.81 4.21 -6.62
N GLU A 298 -15.57 2.92 -6.87
CA GLU A 298 -16.17 2.15 -7.98
C GLU A 298 -16.12 2.87 -9.34
N LYS A 299 -15.02 3.54 -9.63
CA LYS A 299 -14.81 4.34 -10.84
C LYS A 299 -15.21 3.63 -12.13
N ASP A 300 -14.92 2.32 -12.21
CA ASP A 300 -15.14 1.55 -13.45
C ASP A 300 -16.64 1.34 -13.76
N ARG A 301 -17.50 1.47 -12.75
CA ARG A 301 -18.95 1.42 -12.90
C ARG A 301 -19.57 2.74 -13.34
N LEU A 302 -18.80 3.83 -13.34
CA LEU A 302 -19.31 5.15 -13.71
C LEU A 302 -19.13 5.42 -15.20
N PRO A 303 -20.10 6.11 -15.87
CA PRO A 303 -19.95 6.51 -17.26
C PRO A 303 -18.81 7.53 -17.44
N LYS A 304 -18.24 7.60 -18.66
CA LYS A 304 -17.07 8.47 -18.94
C LYS A 304 -17.30 9.96 -18.61
N GLY A 305 -18.50 10.49 -18.80
CA GLY A 305 -18.84 11.90 -18.51
C GLY A 305 -19.26 12.17 -17.05
N HIS A 306 -19.23 11.19 -16.15
CA HIS A 306 -19.68 11.36 -14.77
C HIS A 306 -18.89 12.44 -14.04
N VAL A 307 -19.58 13.25 -13.22
CA VAL A 307 -18.98 14.38 -12.47
C VAL A 307 -17.77 13.97 -11.64
N ALA A 308 -17.81 12.82 -10.96
CA ALA A 308 -16.70 12.32 -10.16
C ALA A 308 -15.44 12.05 -11.00
N ARG A 309 -15.58 11.52 -12.24
CA ARG A 309 -14.44 11.33 -13.16
C ARG A 309 -13.85 12.66 -13.64
N ARG A 310 -14.70 13.64 -13.91
CA ARG A 310 -14.27 15.01 -14.28
C ARG A 310 -13.55 15.68 -13.12
N LEU A 311 -14.10 15.58 -11.91
CA LEU A 311 -13.51 16.11 -10.69
C LEU A 311 -12.15 15.47 -10.39
N GLN A 312 -12.02 14.16 -10.52
CA GLN A 312 -10.73 13.48 -10.39
C GLN A 312 -9.71 14.00 -11.42
N ARG A 313 -10.09 14.12 -12.68
CA ARG A 313 -9.18 14.62 -13.72
C ARG A 313 -8.74 16.04 -13.44
N TRP A 314 -9.69 16.92 -13.08
CA TRP A 314 -9.41 18.32 -12.75
C TRP A 314 -8.38 18.43 -11.62
N VAL A 315 -8.56 17.71 -10.52
CA VAL A 315 -7.68 17.78 -9.35
C VAL A 315 -6.34 17.12 -9.60
N ASN A 316 -6.35 15.89 -10.14
CA ASN A 316 -5.13 15.08 -10.22
C ASN A 316 -4.19 15.50 -11.35
N MET A 317 -4.69 16.25 -12.35
CA MET A 317 -3.85 16.92 -13.34
C MET A 317 -3.39 18.28 -12.78
N ARG A 318 -2.24 18.30 -12.11
CA ARG A 318 -1.70 19.47 -11.39
C ARG A 318 -1.66 20.76 -12.22
N SER A 319 -1.41 20.67 -13.53
CA SER A 319 -1.45 21.81 -14.45
C SER A 319 -2.85 22.40 -14.52
N ILE A 320 -3.87 21.58 -14.74
CA ILE A 320 -5.28 21.99 -14.82
C ILE A 320 -5.72 22.58 -13.47
N PHE A 321 -5.47 21.89 -12.36
CA PHE A 321 -5.85 22.35 -11.04
C PHE A 321 -5.24 23.70 -10.65
N LYS A 322 -4.04 24.01 -11.19
CA LYS A 322 -3.38 25.30 -10.99
C LYS A 322 -3.96 26.40 -11.88
N THR A 323 -4.27 26.11 -13.14
CA THR A 323 -4.71 27.13 -14.12
C THR A 323 -6.21 27.34 -14.12
N THR A 324 -7.00 26.39 -13.63
CA THR A 324 -8.46 26.44 -13.51
C THR A 324 -8.84 26.32 -12.02
N PRO A 325 -8.85 27.43 -11.25
CA PRO A 325 -9.00 27.36 -9.79
C PRO A 325 -10.37 26.89 -9.31
N LYS A 326 -11.40 27.03 -10.13
CA LYS A 326 -12.77 26.62 -9.83
C LYS A 326 -13.20 25.47 -10.73
N PHE A 327 -13.91 24.51 -10.16
CA PHE A 327 -14.39 23.35 -10.90
C PHE A 327 -15.46 23.71 -11.94
N GLU A 328 -16.26 24.75 -11.67
CA GLU A 328 -17.28 25.28 -12.57
C GLU A 328 -16.69 25.78 -13.90
N ASP A 329 -15.45 26.27 -13.88
CA ASP A 329 -14.72 26.76 -15.06
C ASP A 329 -14.05 25.64 -15.86
N TYR A 330 -14.08 24.41 -15.34
CA TYR A 330 -13.46 23.24 -15.98
C TYR A 330 -14.43 22.56 -16.98
N THR A 331 -14.14 22.65 -18.24
CA THR A 331 -14.98 22.17 -19.35
C THR A 331 -14.58 20.81 -19.92
N GLY A 332 -13.51 20.15 -19.38
CA GLY A 332 -12.89 18.94 -19.93
C GLY A 332 -13.29 17.61 -19.32
#